data_385645a164070510cc557ebc7a0ac32f
#
_entry.id   385645a164070510cc557ebc7a0ac32f
#
_cell.length_a   1.000
_cell.length_b   1.000
_cell.length_c   1.000
_cell.angle_alpha   90.00
_cell.angle_beta   90.00
_cell.angle_gamma   90.00
#
_symmetry.space_group_name_H-M   'P 1'
#
loop_
_entity.id
_entity.type
_entity.pdbx_description
1 polymer ?
#
loop_
_entity_poly.entity_id
_entity_poly.type
_entity_poly.pdbx_seq_one_letter_code
_entity_poly.pdbx_strand_id
1 'polypeptide(L)' 'MAVSYKKLWKLLIDHDMKKKDLAEKASISSYTIAKMTKGENVTTDILVRICETLNCNIEDIMEVLPVKEWGGICDG' A
#
# COMPACT_ATOMS: atom_id res chain seq x y z
N MET A 1 -0.14 10.23 -11.15
CA MET A 1 -0.99 9.83 -10.02
C MET A 1 -0.11 9.40 -8.88
N ALA A 2 -0.41 9.89 -7.69
CA ALA A 2 0.39 9.56 -6.52
C ALA A 2 -0.41 8.71 -5.54
N VAL A 3 0.24 7.78 -4.90
CA VAL A 3 -0.39 6.95 -3.88
C VAL A 3 0.45 6.99 -2.62
N SER A 4 -0.20 6.76 -1.50
CA SER A 4 0.47 6.71 -0.22
C SER A 4 0.13 5.40 0.48
N TYR A 5 1.13 4.77 1.06
CA TYR A 5 0.94 3.55 1.83
C TYR A 5 1.19 3.78 3.32
N LYS A 6 1.08 5.03 3.76
CA LYS A 6 1.31 5.36 5.16
C LYS A 6 0.36 4.60 6.07
N LYS A 7 -0.88 4.42 5.61
CA LYS A 7 -1.85 3.67 6.40
C LYS A 7 -1.40 2.24 6.63
N LEU A 8 -0.78 1.64 5.61
CA LEU A 8 -0.24 0.29 5.73
C LEU A 8 0.84 0.23 6.79
N TRP A 9 1.76 1.21 6.77
CA TRP A 9 2.85 1.19 7.74
C TRP A 9 2.33 1.36 9.16
N LYS A 10 1.32 2.19 9.36
CA LYS A 10 0.69 2.33 10.67
C LYS A 10 0.00 1.04 11.10
N LEU A 11 -0.67 0.38 10.15
CA LEU A 11 -1.35 -0.86 10.43
C LEU A 11 -0.36 -1.95 10.84
N LEU A 12 0.80 -1.99 10.21
CA LEU A 12 1.85 -2.93 10.60
C LEU A 12 2.30 -2.68 12.03
N ILE A 13 2.44 -1.43 12.41
CA ILE A 13 2.82 -1.08 13.78
C ILE A 13 1.76 -1.58 14.75
N ASP A 14 0.49 -1.40 14.42
CA ASP A 14 -0.61 -1.87 15.25
C ASP A 14 -0.62 -3.39 15.39
N HIS A 15 -0.16 -4.09 14.36
CA HIS A 15 -0.05 -5.54 14.38
C HIS A 15 1.28 -6.03 14.91
N ASP A 16 2.15 -5.11 15.34
CA ASP A 16 3.48 -5.44 15.84
C ASP A 16 4.27 -6.24 14.81
N MET A 17 4.17 -5.81 13.54
CA MET A 17 4.83 -6.46 12.41
C MET A 17 5.80 -5.51 11.75
N LYS A 18 6.84 -6.09 11.15
CA LYS A 18 7.78 -5.33 10.34
C LYS A 18 7.47 -5.56 8.88
N LYS A 19 8.03 -4.71 8.01
CA LYS A 19 7.85 -4.86 6.56
C LYS A 19 8.31 -6.24 6.09
N LYS A 20 9.39 -6.74 6.68
CA LYS A 20 9.92 -8.05 6.35
C LYS A 20 8.90 -9.14 6.69
N ASP A 21 8.27 -9.02 7.86
CA ASP A 21 7.26 -9.98 8.28
C ASP A 21 6.08 -9.99 7.33
N LEU A 22 5.66 -8.80 6.90
CA LEU A 22 4.57 -8.69 5.95
C LEU A 22 4.94 -9.37 4.63
N ALA A 23 6.16 -9.13 4.15
CA ALA A 23 6.61 -9.72 2.89
C ALA A 23 6.56 -11.24 2.96
N GLU A 24 6.98 -11.81 4.07
CA GLU A 24 6.97 -13.25 4.24
C GLU A 24 5.56 -13.80 4.32
N LYS A 25 4.71 -13.16 5.11
CA LYS A 25 3.34 -13.66 5.33
C LYS A 25 2.48 -13.52 4.09
N ALA A 26 2.67 -12.44 3.33
CA ALA A 26 1.89 -12.19 2.15
C ALA A 26 2.54 -12.78 0.89
N SER A 27 3.68 -13.42 1.03
CA SER A 27 4.43 -13.99 -0.10
C SER A 27 4.79 -12.92 -1.13
N ILE A 28 5.27 -11.80 -0.64
CA ILE A 28 5.65 -10.66 -1.48
C ILE A 28 7.17 -10.51 -1.43
N SER A 29 7.79 -10.16 -2.56
CA SER A 29 9.23 -9.98 -2.59
C SER A 29 9.63 -8.69 -1.87
N SER A 30 10.86 -8.67 -1.37
CA SER A 30 11.37 -7.46 -0.73
C SER A 30 11.48 -6.31 -1.73
N TYR A 31 11.67 -6.63 -3.00
CA TYR A 31 11.70 -5.63 -4.06
C TYR A 31 10.35 -4.88 -4.13
N THR A 32 9.25 -5.63 -4.06
CA THR A 32 7.92 -5.03 -4.08
C THR A 32 7.68 -4.15 -2.85
N ILE A 33 8.13 -4.61 -1.69
CA ILE A 33 8.02 -3.81 -0.47
C ILE A 33 8.82 -2.51 -0.62
N ALA A 34 10.01 -2.58 -1.21
CA ALA A 34 10.83 -1.40 -1.45
C ALA A 34 10.12 -0.41 -2.36
N LYS A 35 9.43 -0.90 -3.40
CA LYS A 35 8.65 -0.04 -4.29
C LYS A 35 7.55 0.67 -3.52
N MET A 36 6.84 -0.05 -2.66
CA MET A 36 5.77 0.54 -1.86
C MET A 36 6.32 1.59 -0.90
N THR A 37 7.50 1.35 -0.35
CA THR A 37 8.14 2.32 0.54
C THR A 37 8.42 3.63 -0.19
N LYS A 38 8.71 3.56 -1.47
CA LYS A 38 8.93 4.76 -2.30
C LYS A 38 7.65 5.37 -2.81
N GLY A 39 6.51 4.75 -2.55
CA GLY A 39 5.22 5.25 -3.05
C GLY A 39 4.97 4.89 -4.49
N GLU A 40 5.65 3.90 -5.03
CA GLU A 40 5.43 3.46 -6.39
C GLU A 40 4.24 2.52 -6.49
N ASN A 41 3.68 2.42 -7.68
CA ASN A 41 2.52 1.58 -7.90
C ASN A 41 2.90 0.10 -7.86
N VAL A 42 1.99 -0.70 -7.34
CA VAL A 42 2.13 -2.16 -7.34
C VAL A 42 0.84 -2.74 -7.92
N THR A 43 0.87 -4.02 -8.26
CA THR A 43 -0.30 -4.66 -8.85
C THR A 43 -1.39 -4.87 -7.80
N THR A 44 -2.64 -4.96 -8.28
CA THR A 44 -3.77 -5.23 -7.40
C THR A 44 -3.60 -6.56 -6.67
N ASP A 45 -2.99 -7.54 -7.33
CA ASP A 45 -2.75 -8.84 -6.70
C ASP A 45 -1.95 -8.69 -5.41
N ILE A 46 -0.93 -7.84 -5.44
CA ILE A 46 -0.13 -7.57 -4.26
C ILE A 46 -0.99 -6.94 -3.16
N LEU A 47 -1.82 -5.98 -3.53
CA LEU A 47 -2.69 -5.31 -2.57
C LEU A 47 -3.67 -6.30 -1.94
N VAL A 48 -4.24 -7.19 -2.74
CA VAL A 48 -5.15 -8.20 -2.24
C VAL A 48 -4.46 -9.13 -1.25
N ARG A 49 -3.25 -9.54 -1.56
CA ARG A 49 -2.48 -10.41 -0.66
C ARG A 49 -2.24 -9.74 0.69
N ILE A 50 -1.90 -8.47 0.66
CA ILE A 50 -1.67 -7.71 1.89
C ILE A 50 -2.97 -7.62 2.69
N CYS A 51 -4.08 -7.32 2.02
CA CYS A 51 -5.37 -7.22 2.69
C CYS A 51 -5.76 -8.53 3.34
N GLU A 52 -5.54 -9.65 2.66
CA GLU A 52 -5.85 -10.95 3.21
C GLU A 52 -4.97 -11.27 4.40
N THR A 53 -3.69 -10.91 4.32
CA THR A 53 -2.75 -11.17 5.39
C THR A 53 -3.11 -10.41 6.65
N LEU A 54 -3.52 -9.14 6.49
CA LEU A 54 -3.84 -8.27 7.61
C LEU A 54 -5.33 -8.24 7.93
N ASN A 55 -6.14 -8.94 7.13
CA ASN A 55 -7.58 -8.99 7.30
C ASN A 55 -8.19 -7.59 7.30
N CYS A 56 -7.91 -6.85 6.26
CA CYS A 56 -8.38 -5.46 6.14
C CYS A 56 -8.76 -5.17 4.69
N ASN A 57 -9.21 -3.96 4.42
CA ASN A 57 -9.59 -3.53 3.09
C ASN A 57 -8.48 -2.70 2.45
N ILE A 58 -8.56 -2.50 1.13
CA ILE A 58 -7.56 -1.71 0.42
C ILE A 58 -7.49 -0.30 0.97
N GLU A 59 -8.63 0.28 1.33
CA GLU A 59 -8.66 1.64 1.87
C GLU A 59 -7.94 1.76 3.21
N ASP A 60 -7.70 0.64 3.87
CA ASP A 60 -6.97 0.64 5.14
C ASP A 60 -5.47 0.63 4.93
N ILE A 61 -5.00 0.33 3.73
CA ILE A 61 -3.57 0.19 3.47
C ILE A 61 -3.03 1.21 2.48
N MET A 62 -3.89 1.85 1.69
CA MET A 62 -3.40 2.82 0.73
C MET A 62 -4.37 3.97 0.57
N GLU A 63 -3.87 5.06 0.02
CA GLU A 63 -4.63 6.26 -0.18
C GLU A 63 -4.17 6.90 -1.49
N VAL A 64 -5.12 7.37 -2.29
CA VAL A 64 -4.80 8.08 -3.51
C VAL A 64 -4.67 9.56 -3.17
N LEU A 65 -3.51 10.12 -3.46
CA LEU A 65 -3.24 11.53 -3.14
C LEU A 65 -3.69 12.41 -4.29
N PRO A 66 -4.27 13.58 -3.98
CA PRO A 66 -4.65 14.51 -5.04
C PRO A 66 -3.43 15.05 -5.75
N VAL A 67 -3.57 15.29 -7.06
CA VAL A 67 -2.50 15.85 -7.88
C VAL A 67 -2.99 17.19 -8.38
N LYS A 68 -2.42 18.26 -7.86
CA LYS A 68 -2.92 19.61 -8.15
C LYS A 68 -2.83 20.00 -9.62
N GLU A 69 -1.79 19.55 -10.29
CA GLU A 69 -1.62 19.96 -11.67
C GLU A 69 -2.60 19.31 -12.63
N TRP A 70 -3.43 18.41 -12.14
CA TRP A 70 -4.46 17.82 -12.98
C TRP A 70 -5.61 18.78 -13.23
N GLY A 71 -5.73 19.82 -12.44
CA GLY A 71 -6.81 20.76 -12.62
C GLY A 71 -8.14 20.06 -12.53
N GLY A 72 -9.10 20.38 -13.26
CA GLY A 72 -10.41 19.78 -13.21
C GLY A 72 -10.56 18.46 -13.92
N ILE A 73 -9.49 17.86 -14.30
CA ILE A 73 -9.58 16.63 -15.07
C ILE A 73 -10.13 15.47 -14.28
N CYS A 74 -9.73 15.39 -13.05
CA CYS A 74 -10.02 14.22 -12.26
C CYS A 74 -11.37 14.25 -11.61
N ASP A 75 -12.16 15.17 -11.96
CA ASP A 75 -13.46 15.24 -11.36
C ASP A 75 -14.30 14.11 -11.75
N GLY A 76 -13.92 13.51 -12.77
CA GLY A 76 -14.70 12.40 -13.29
C GLY A 76 -15.07 11.47 -12.20
#